data_7712ae9ba62647e1b9a929ed07cd3ab9
#
_entry.id   7712ae9ba62647e1b9a929ed07cd3ab9
#
_cell.length_a   1.000
_cell.length_b   1.000
_cell.length_c   1.000
_cell.angle_alpha   90.00
_cell.angle_beta   90.00
_cell.angle_gamma   90.00
#
_symmetry.space_group_name_H-M   'P 1'
#
loop_
_entity.id
_entity.type
_entity.pdbx_description
1 polymer ?
#
loop_
_entity_poly.entity_id
_entity_poly.type
_entity_poly.pdbx_seq_one_letter_code
_entity_poly.pdbx_strand_id
1 'polypeptide(L)'
;MISILIPCYDYNAYPLVSKLEKQALILNINFEIICIDDASFSSKNETNQKINLLTNSRFIESKKNLGRIKNRLLLAENSQYNWLLFIDVDTNPIGESFLKNYISYIDKGTIF
;
A
#
# COMPACT_ATOMS: atom_id res chain seq x y z
N MET A 1 8.00 -11.07 2.49
CA MET A 1 6.87 -11.88 2.89
C MET A 1 5.55 -11.36 2.32
N ILE A 2 5.30 -10.06 2.37
CA ILE A 2 4.03 -9.49 1.97
C ILE A 2 4.19 -8.18 1.19
N SER A 3 3.39 -8.02 0.13
CA SER A 3 3.24 -6.75 -0.58
C SER A 3 1.90 -6.12 -0.19
N ILE A 4 1.96 -4.92 0.37
CA ILE A 4 0.78 -4.13 0.72
C ILE A 4 0.51 -3.19 -0.44
N LEU A 5 -0.66 -3.32 -1.05
CA LEU A 5 -0.99 -2.67 -2.31
C LEU A 5 -2.16 -1.70 -2.10
N ILE A 6 -1.95 -0.44 -2.44
CA ILE A 6 -2.91 0.63 -2.17
C ILE A 6 -3.28 1.33 -3.48
N PRO A 7 -4.46 1.02 -4.04
CA PRO A 7 -4.97 1.81 -5.16
C PRO A 7 -5.39 3.19 -4.67
N CYS A 8 -5.02 4.22 -5.42
CA CYS A 8 -5.22 5.61 -5.04
C CYS A 8 -5.83 6.40 -6.20
N TYR A 9 -6.69 7.35 -5.88
CA TYR A 9 -7.18 8.33 -6.84
C TYR A 9 -7.54 9.61 -6.10
N ASP A 10 -6.80 10.69 -6.36
CA ASP A 10 -7.07 12.02 -5.78
C ASP A 10 -7.19 11.97 -4.24
N TYR A 11 -6.22 11.34 -3.58
CA TYR A 11 -6.25 11.15 -2.14
C TYR A 11 -4.86 11.32 -1.53
N ASN A 12 -4.80 11.83 -0.30
CA ASN A 12 -3.55 11.92 0.43
C ASN A 12 -3.26 10.59 1.13
N ALA A 13 -2.49 9.74 0.48
CA ALA A 13 -2.16 8.39 0.96
C ALA A 13 -0.98 8.37 1.95
N TYR A 14 -0.22 9.45 2.04
CA TYR A 14 1.00 9.47 2.86
C TYR A 14 0.78 9.06 4.32
N PRO A 15 -0.24 9.59 5.03
CA PRO A 15 -0.46 9.21 6.43
C PRO A 15 -0.72 7.71 6.60
N LEU A 16 -1.52 7.11 5.71
CA LEU A 16 -1.81 5.68 5.75
C LEU A 16 -0.53 4.86 5.55
N VAL A 17 0.22 5.15 4.48
CA VAL A 17 1.44 4.42 4.16
C VAL A 17 2.47 4.55 5.28
N SER A 18 2.63 5.76 5.82
CA SER A 18 3.56 5.99 6.93
C SER A 18 3.22 5.15 8.16
N LYS A 19 1.94 5.05 8.51
CA LYS A 19 1.49 4.21 9.64
C LYS A 19 1.72 2.73 9.38
N LEU A 20 1.38 2.26 8.18
CA LEU A 20 1.55 0.85 7.82
C LEU A 20 3.03 0.46 7.82
N GLU A 21 3.89 1.31 7.31
CA GLU A 21 5.33 1.05 7.32
C GLU A 21 5.88 0.95 8.73
N LYS A 22 5.47 1.85 9.62
CA LYS A 22 5.88 1.79 11.04
C LYS A 22 5.45 0.47 11.67
N GLN A 23 4.22 0.03 11.43
CA GLN A 23 3.73 -1.23 11.97
C GLN A 23 4.53 -2.43 11.41
N ALA A 24 4.80 -2.43 10.12
CA ALA A 24 5.56 -3.51 9.48
C ALA A 24 7.01 -3.56 9.97
N LEU A 25 7.65 -2.42 10.17
CA LEU A 25 9.02 -2.36 10.70
C LEU A 25 9.10 -2.92 12.12
N ILE A 26 8.10 -2.62 12.96
CA ILE A 26 8.03 -3.15 14.33
C ILE A 26 7.88 -4.68 14.32
N LEU A 27 7.12 -5.22 13.36
CA LEU A 27 6.95 -6.67 13.22
C LEU A 27 8.18 -7.39 12.69
N ASN A 28 9.16 -6.65 12.19
CA ASN A 28 10.41 -7.19 11.65
C ASN A 28 10.17 -8.25 10.55
N ILE A 29 9.26 -7.95 9.63
CA ILE A 29 8.94 -8.81 8.49
C ILE A 29 9.50 -8.22 7.20
N ASN A 30 9.65 -9.07 6.18
CA ASN A 30 9.97 -8.62 4.84
C ASN A 30 8.70 -8.12 4.16
N PHE A 31 8.69 -6.85 3.77
CA PHE A 31 7.51 -6.24 3.19
C PHE A 31 7.87 -5.14 2.20
N GLU A 32 6.89 -4.79 1.40
CA GLU A 32 6.89 -3.56 0.60
C GLU A 32 5.49 -2.95 0.64
N ILE A 33 5.41 -1.64 0.43
CA ILE A 33 4.14 -0.94 0.25
C ILE A 33 4.20 -0.22 -1.08
N ILE A 34 3.23 -0.48 -1.95
CA ILE A 34 3.13 0.16 -3.26
C ILE A 34 1.78 0.88 -3.33
N CYS A 35 1.82 2.17 -3.61
CA CYS A 35 0.64 3.00 -3.84
C CYS A 35 0.69 3.53 -5.26
N ILE A 36 -0.36 3.31 -6.04
CA ILE A 36 -0.45 3.82 -7.42
C ILE A 36 -1.68 4.71 -7.55
N ASP A 37 -1.44 5.97 -7.89
CA ASP A 37 -2.48 6.92 -8.26
C ASP A 37 -2.84 6.74 -9.73
N ASP A 38 -4.12 6.54 -10.01
CA ASP A 38 -4.64 6.20 -11.32
C ASP A 38 -4.91 7.45 -12.18
N ALA A 39 -3.85 8.23 -12.39
CA ALA A 39 -3.87 9.42 -13.25
C ALA A 39 -4.91 10.46 -12.81
N SER A 40 -4.96 10.77 -11.52
CA SER A 40 -5.83 11.83 -11.00
C SER A 40 -5.29 13.23 -11.27
N PHE A 41 -3.97 13.35 -11.46
CA PHE A 41 -3.26 14.62 -11.61
C PHE A 41 -3.52 15.58 -10.45
N SER A 42 -3.77 15.04 -9.27
CA SER A 42 -4.09 15.80 -8.08
C SER A 42 -2.85 16.51 -7.51
N SER A 43 -3.07 17.71 -6.95
CA SER A 43 -2.03 18.40 -6.18
C SER A 43 -1.62 17.63 -4.92
N LYS A 44 -2.46 16.75 -4.42
CA LYS A 44 -2.15 15.88 -3.28
C LYS A 44 -0.97 14.95 -3.57
N ASN A 45 -0.68 14.68 -4.84
CA ASN A 45 0.43 13.82 -5.23
C ASN A 45 1.80 14.42 -4.90
N GLU A 46 1.91 15.72 -4.70
CA GLU A 46 3.15 16.32 -4.19
C GLU A 46 3.50 15.77 -2.80
N THR A 47 2.50 15.65 -1.92
CA THR A 47 2.68 15.03 -0.61
C THR A 47 2.89 13.53 -0.74
N ASN A 48 2.16 12.87 -1.64
CA ASN A 48 2.28 11.44 -1.85
C ASN A 48 3.68 11.04 -2.33
N GLN A 49 4.37 11.90 -3.06
CA GLN A 49 5.75 11.61 -3.49
C GLN A 49 6.71 11.41 -2.30
N LYS A 50 6.38 11.93 -1.12
CA LYS A 50 7.17 11.71 0.10
C LYS A 50 7.18 10.23 0.51
N ILE A 51 6.22 9.43 0.05
CA ILE A 51 6.20 7.99 0.26
C ILE A 51 7.50 7.35 -0.23
N ASN A 52 8.05 7.86 -1.35
CA ASN A 52 9.30 7.35 -1.91
C ASN A 52 10.52 7.58 -1.02
N LEU A 53 10.41 8.42 0.00
CA LEU A 53 11.48 8.65 0.97
C LEU A 53 11.43 7.68 2.15
N LEU A 54 10.36 6.91 2.28
CA LEU A 54 10.23 5.88 3.30
C LEU A 54 11.12 4.69 2.95
N THR A 55 11.31 3.79 3.92
CA THR A 55 12.28 2.69 3.79
C THR A 55 11.88 1.65 2.74
N ASN A 56 10.64 1.15 2.80
CA ASN A 56 10.18 0.05 1.95
C ASN A 56 8.88 0.38 1.21
N SER A 57 8.68 1.65 0.92
CA SER A 57 7.45 2.12 0.29
C SER A 57 7.75 2.90 -0.97
N ARG A 58 6.84 2.86 -1.93
CA ARG A 58 6.95 3.66 -3.15
C ARG A 58 5.58 4.11 -3.62
N PHE A 59 5.58 5.27 -4.28
CA PHE A 59 4.41 5.88 -4.86
C PHE A 59 4.63 6.09 -6.35
N ILE A 60 3.65 5.69 -7.16
CA ILE A 60 3.69 5.78 -8.62
C ILE A 60 2.46 6.55 -9.09
N GLU A 61 2.68 7.53 -9.97
CA GLU A 61 1.61 8.24 -10.66
C GLU A 61 1.48 7.68 -12.07
N SER A 62 0.34 7.06 -12.37
CA SER A 62 0.05 6.59 -13.72
C SER A 62 -0.19 7.78 -14.65
N LYS A 63 0.25 7.66 -15.89
CA LYS A 63 0.06 8.71 -16.90
C LYS A 63 -1.30 8.67 -17.56
N LYS A 64 -1.96 7.53 -17.51
CA LYS A 64 -3.27 7.29 -18.11
C LYS A 64 -4.17 6.61 -17.11
N ASN A 65 -5.42 7.07 -17.02
CA ASN A 65 -6.41 6.43 -16.17
C ASN A 65 -6.75 5.04 -16.72
N LEU A 66 -6.48 4.01 -15.94
CA LEU A 66 -6.71 2.62 -16.31
C LEU A 66 -8.03 2.08 -15.78
N GLY A 67 -8.60 2.75 -14.77
CA GLY A 67 -9.75 2.26 -14.07
C GLY A 67 -9.38 1.38 -12.88
N ARG A 68 -10.36 1.16 -12.02
CA ARG A 68 -10.17 0.51 -10.72
C ARG A 68 -9.56 -0.89 -10.82
N ILE A 69 -10.09 -1.72 -11.71
CA ILE A 69 -9.66 -3.11 -11.85
C ILE A 69 -8.24 -3.18 -12.41
N LYS A 70 -7.96 -2.44 -13.47
CA LYS A 70 -6.63 -2.45 -14.09
C LYS A 70 -5.57 -1.85 -13.18
N ASN A 71 -5.91 -0.84 -12.37
CA ASN A 71 -4.96 -0.28 -11.40
C ASN A 71 -4.58 -1.33 -10.34
N ARG A 72 -5.53 -2.13 -9.87
CA ARG A 72 -5.24 -3.23 -8.94
C ARG A 72 -4.35 -4.30 -9.59
N LEU A 73 -4.59 -4.63 -10.85
CA LEU A 73 -3.73 -5.56 -11.59
C LEU A 73 -2.31 -5.01 -11.75
N LEU A 74 -2.18 -3.72 -12.04
CA LEU A 74 -0.88 -3.07 -12.16
C LEU A 74 -0.11 -3.13 -10.83
N LEU A 75 -0.78 -2.90 -9.72
CA LEU A 75 -0.20 -3.05 -8.38
C LEU A 75 0.32 -4.47 -8.17
N ALA A 76 -0.48 -5.47 -8.50
CA ALA A 76 -0.08 -6.87 -8.35
C ALA A 76 1.13 -7.21 -9.24
N GLU A 77 1.16 -6.71 -10.47
CA GLU A 77 2.28 -6.92 -11.41
C GLU A 77 3.59 -6.32 -10.89
N ASN A 78 3.51 -5.22 -10.14
CA ASN A 78 4.69 -4.56 -9.56
C ASN A 78 5.14 -5.16 -8.24
N SER A 79 4.36 -6.07 -7.66
CA SER A 79 4.68 -6.67 -6.37
C SER A 79 5.77 -7.73 -6.50
N GLN A 80 6.62 -7.84 -5.47
CA GLN A 80 7.71 -8.82 -5.44
C GLN A 80 7.46 -10.00 -4.50
N TYR A 81 6.43 -9.92 -3.67
CA TYR A 81 6.12 -10.98 -2.70
C TYR A 81 4.88 -11.76 -3.11
N ASN A 82 4.76 -13.00 -2.61
CA ASN A 82 3.65 -13.90 -2.97
C ASN A 82 2.36 -13.58 -2.24
N TRP A 83 2.43 -12.99 -1.05
CA TRP A 83 1.25 -12.57 -0.32
C TRP A 83 0.94 -11.11 -0.66
N LEU A 84 -0.28 -10.89 -1.15
CA LEU A 84 -0.76 -9.56 -1.55
C LEU A 84 -1.88 -9.13 -0.62
N LEU A 85 -1.72 -7.96 0.00
CA LEU A 85 -2.76 -7.37 0.85
C LEU A 85 -3.19 -6.04 0.22
N PHE A 86 -4.40 -6.01 -0.31
CA PHE A 86 -4.99 -4.77 -0.82
C PHE A 86 -5.65 -4.00 0.31
N ILE A 87 -5.32 -2.73 0.44
CA ILE A 87 -5.90 -1.84 1.44
C ILE A 87 -6.44 -0.61 0.73
N ASP A 88 -7.69 -0.25 1.02
CA ASP A 88 -8.29 0.97 0.48
C ASP A 88 -7.60 2.21 1.06
N VAL A 89 -7.36 3.20 0.22
CA VAL A 89 -6.58 4.39 0.59
C VAL A 89 -7.22 5.21 1.73
N ASP A 90 -8.54 5.12 1.89
CA ASP A 90 -9.28 5.79 2.95
C ASP A 90 -9.36 5.00 4.26
N THR A 91 -8.65 3.87 4.34
CA THR A 91 -8.57 3.08 5.56
C THR A 91 -7.85 3.86 6.66
N ASN A 92 -8.38 3.78 7.88
CA ASN A 92 -7.72 4.30 9.06
C ASN A 92 -7.29 3.13 9.95
N PRO A 93 -6.01 2.73 9.93
CA PRO A 93 -5.53 1.62 10.77
C PRO A 93 -5.49 2.07 12.22
N ILE A 94 -6.49 1.64 13.00
CA ILE A 94 -6.64 1.98 14.40
C ILE A 94 -5.75 1.07 15.25
N GLY A 95 -4.85 1.69 16.03
CA GLY A 95 -3.96 0.97 16.94
C GLY A 95 -2.78 0.31 16.22
N GLU A 96 -1.88 -0.24 17.02
CA GLU A 96 -0.62 -0.82 16.54
C GLU A 96 -0.78 -2.25 16.02
N SER A 97 -1.93 -2.87 16.28
CA SER A 97 -2.20 -4.28 15.95
C SER A 97 -2.84 -4.48 14.58
N PHE A 98 -3.13 -3.42 13.84
CA PHE A 98 -3.85 -3.53 12.57
C PHE A 98 -3.16 -4.49 11.61
N LEU A 99 -1.90 -4.24 11.29
CA LEU A 99 -1.15 -5.07 10.36
C LEU A 99 -0.79 -6.44 10.98
N LYS A 100 -0.47 -6.45 12.27
CA LYS A 100 -0.17 -7.69 13.00
C LYS A 100 -1.31 -8.70 12.89
N ASN A 101 -2.56 -8.25 12.96
CA ASN A 101 -3.72 -9.13 12.86
C ASN A 101 -3.78 -9.82 11.50
N TYR A 102 -3.53 -9.10 10.40
CA TYR A 102 -3.48 -9.71 9.07
C TYR A 102 -2.33 -10.73 8.95
N ILE A 103 -1.16 -10.39 9.44
CA ILE A 103 0.02 -11.26 9.38
C ILE A 103 -0.23 -12.56 10.14
N SER A 104 -0.91 -12.51 11.29
CA SER A 104 -1.23 -13.72 12.07
C SER A 104 -2.10 -14.70 11.29
N TYR A 105 -2.99 -14.22 10.42
CA TYR A 105 -3.81 -15.08 9.58
C TYR A 105 -2.98 -15.78 8.48
N ILE A 106 -1.99 -15.11 7.94
CA ILE A 106 -1.09 -15.72 6.96
C ILE A 106 -0.37 -16.91 7.58
N ASP A 107 0.13 -16.77 8.80
CA ASP A 107 0.81 -17.86 9.52
C ASP A 107 -0.12 -19.04 9.78
N LYS A 108 -1.43 -18.81 9.82
CA LYS A 108 -2.45 -19.87 9.96
C LYS A 108 -2.92 -20.43 8.63
N GLY A 109 -2.36 -19.98 7.51
CA GLY A 109 -2.76 -20.42 6.19
C GLY A 109 -4.08 -19.84 5.69
N THR A 110 -4.58 -18.78 6.30
CA THR A 110 -5.82 -18.11 5.88
C THR A 110 -5.56 -17.23 4.65
N ILE A 111 -6.50 -17.26 3.70
CA ILE A 111 -6.46 -16.43 2.49
C ILE A 111 -7.41 -15.24 2.65
N PHE A 112 -6.96 -14.06 2.26
CA PHE A 112 -7.78 -12.84 2.29
C PHE A 112 -8.25 -12.44 0.92
#